data_705b7366475fb2d5597c2d7415ecf868
#
_entry.id   705b7366475fb2d5597c2d7415ecf868
#
_cell.length_a   1.000
_cell.length_b   1.000
_cell.length_c   1.000
_cell.angle_alpha   90.00
_cell.angle_beta   90.00
_cell.angle_gamma   90.00
#
_symmetry.space_group_name_H-M   'P 1'
#
loop_
_entity.id
_entity.type
_entity.pdbx_description
1 polymer ?
#
loop_
_entity_poly.entity_id
_entity_poly.type
_entity_poly.pdbx_seq_one_letter_code
_entity_poly.pdbx_strand_id
1 'polypeptide(L)'
;MLFSNNKLTRDELLSRFFPRYHPVASLSQNGLSGGSVIISDGDQRHVLRQPHDPSAASCYFRRQYRALRQLPARLAPAPLFYSPCWMVVEYCAGEVKSELPACPMLSDLLYDVHQQPRFGWRVTLAPLLAQYWQTCDPARRAPRWLRWHQRLR
;
A
#
# COMPACT_ATOMS: atom_id res chain seq x y z
N MET A 1 20.91 11.00 10.16
CA MET A 1 21.67 9.81 9.72
C MET A 1 20.86 9.08 8.66
N LEU A 2 21.27 9.17 7.40
CA LEU A 2 20.66 8.41 6.29
C LEU A 2 21.28 7.02 6.30
N PHE A 3 20.54 6.07 6.85
CA PHE A 3 21.00 4.68 6.89
C PHE A 3 20.86 4.06 5.50
N SER A 4 21.97 3.59 4.98
CA SER A 4 22.04 2.67 3.84
C SER A 4 21.47 1.31 4.25
N ASN A 5 20.17 1.26 4.51
CA ASN A 5 19.47 0.06 4.99
C ASN A 5 18.77 -0.70 3.84
N ASN A 6 19.39 -0.75 2.67
CA ASN A 6 18.79 -1.36 1.49
C ASN A 6 18.68 -2.88 1.54
N LYS A 7 19.07 -3.54 2.63
CA LYS A 7 19.10 -5.01 2.70
C LYS A 7 18.79 -5.61 4.06
N LEU A 8 18.12 -4.88 4.97
CA LEU A 8 17.71 -5.50 6.23
C LEU A 8 16.75 -6.65 5.96
N THR A 9 17.03 -7.80 6.51
CA THR A 9 16.06 -8.89 6.60
C THR A 9 14.91 -8.50 7.54
N ARG A 10 13.81 -9.24 7.50
CA ARG A 10 12.69 -9.03 8.42
C ARG A 10 13.14 -9.11 9.88
N ASP A 11 13.92 -10.11 10.20
CA ASP A 11 14.32 -10.41 11.58
C ASP A 11 15.32 -9.35 12.11
N GLU A 12 16.24 -8.88 11.26
CA GLU A 12 17.11 -7.75 11.59
C GLU A 12 16.32 -6.45 11.81
N LEU A 13 15.31 -6.19 11.01
CA LEU A 13 14.44 -5.04 11.18
C LEU A 13 13.69 -5.11 12.51
N LEU A 14 13.07 -6.25 12.80
CA LEU A 14 12.32 -6.44 14.05
C LEU A 14 13.24 -6.32 15.26
N SER A 15 14.38 -7.00 15.28
CA SER A 15 15.31 -6.96 16.40
C SER A 15 15.85 -5.53 16.66
N ARG A 16 16.01 -4.73 15.62
CA ARG A 16 16.59 -3.38 15.73
C ARG A 16 15.58 -2.29 16.07
N PHE A 17 14.40 -2.32 15.47
CA PHE A 17 13.42 -1.23 15.56
C PHE A 17 12.16 -1.61 16.34
N PHE A 18 11.85 -2.90 16.44
CA PHE A 18 10.67 -3.44 17.08
C PHE A 18 11.00 -4.67 17.93
N PRO A 19 11.95 -4.59 18.89
CA PRO A 19 12.50 -5.76 19.59
C PRO A 19 11.49 -6.54 20.41
N ARG A 20 10.34 -5.93 20.75
CA ARG A 20 9.25 -6.58 21.49
C ARG A 20 8.25 -7.28 20.57
N TYR A 21 8.33 -7.03 19.25
CA TYR A 21 7.36 -7.53 18.28
C TYR A 21 7.85 -8.80 17.61
N HIS A 22 6.95 -9.75 17.45
CA HIS A 22 7.19 -10.99 16.72
C HIS A 22 6.08 -11.26 15.71
N PRO A 23 6.35 -11.97 14.62
CA PRO A 23 5.35 -12.35 13.63
C PRO A 23 4.32 -13.30 14.26
N VAL A 24 3.03 -12.99 14.09
CA VAL A 24 1.93 -13.84 14.62
C VAL A 24 1.06 -14.45 13.52
N ALA A 25 0.94 -13.78 12.37
CA ALA A 25 0.19 -14.31 11.23
C ALA A 25 0.67 -13.68 9.92
N SER A 26 0.64 -14.46 8.85
CA SER A 26 0.73 -13.91 7.49
C SER A 26 -0.65 -13.45 7.05
N LEU A 27 -0.78 -12.23 6.58
CA LEU A 27 -1.98 -11.80 5.89
C LEU A 27 -2.07 -12.58 4.59
N SER A 28 -3.23 -13.16 4.33
CA SER A 28 -3.49 -14.04 3.20
C SER A 28 -2.91 -13.46 1.89
N GLN A 29 -2.45 -14.32 1.00
CA GLN A 29 -1.84 -13.98 -0.30
C GLN A 29 -2.76 -13.20 -1.26
N ASN A 30 -3.99 -12.95 -0.88
CA ASN A 30 -4.98 -12.21 -1.68
C ASN A 30 -4.78 -10.68 -1.69
N GLY A 31 -3.78 -10.17 -0.98
CA GLY A 31 -3.43 -8.75 -1.02
C GLY A 31 -2.59 -8.40 -2.24
N LEU A 32 -2.98 -7.37 -2.98
CA LEU A 32 -2.26 -6.82 -4.15
C LEU A 32 -0.84 -6.32 -3.84
N SER A 33 -0.41 -6.29 -2.59
CA SER A 33 0.80 -5.60 -2.13
C SER A 33 1.97 -6.50 -1.73
N GLY A 34 1.96 -7.78 -2.10
CA GLY A 34 3.05 -8.69 -1.74
C GLY A 34 2.99 -9.18 -0.29
N GLY A 35 4.10 -9.66 0.25
CA GLY A 35 4.16 -10.24 1.58
C GLY A 35 3.88 -9.23 2.69
N SER A 36 2.73 -9.35 3.34
CA SER A 36 2.39 -8.61 4.55
C SER A 36 2.28 -9.57 5.73
N VAL A 37 2.84 -9.19 6.87
CA VAL A 37 2.87 -10.01 8.08
C VAL A 37 2.33 -9.19 9.24
N ILE A 38 1.46 -9.79 10.05
CA ILE A 38 1.04 -9.19 11.31
C ILE A 38 2.14 -9.44 12.34
N ILE A 39 2.59 -8.39 13.00
CA ILE A 39 3.51 -8.43 14.12
C ILE A 39 2.80 -7.97 15.39
N SER A 40 3.13 -8.57 16.54
CA SER A 40 2.52 -8.24 17.82
C SER A 40 3.56 -8.30 18.94
N ASP A 41 3.36 -7.47 19.97
CA ASP A 41 4.08 -7.54 21.23
C ASP A 41 3.23 -8.16 22.37
N GLY A 42 2.05 -8.69 22.01
CA GLY A 42 1.05 -9.21 22.92
C GLY A 42 -0.13 -8.26 23.13
N ASP A 43 0.13 -6.98 23.27
CA ASP A 43 -0.90 -5.95 23.51
C ASP A 43 -1.32 -5.25 22.21
N GLN A 44 -0.35 -4.92 21.38
CA GLN A 44 -0.57 -4.19 20.13
C GLN A 44 -0.24 -5.04 18.91
N ARG A 45 -0.91 -4.74 17.81
CA ARG A 45 -0.68 -5.37 16.51
C ARG A 45 -0.34 -4.33 15.47
N HIS A 46 0.60 -4.66 14.61
CA HIS A 46 0.98 -3.84 13.46
C HIS A 46 1.09 -4.71 12.21
N VAL A 47 1.08 -4.07 11.05
CA VAL A 47 1.29 -4.76 9.78
C VAL A 47 2.66 -4.36 9.24
N LEU A 48 3.55 -5.34 9.14
CA LEU A 48 4.83 -5.22 8.47
C LEU A 48 4.65 -5.57 6.99
N ARG A 49 5.01 -4.65 6.11
CA ARG A 49 4.84 -4.77 4.66
C ARG A 49 6.18 -4.77 3.95
N GLN A 50 6.29 -5.64 2.96
CA GLN A 50 7.41 -5.71 2.01
C GLN A 50 6.89 -5.40 0.60
N PRO A 51 7.64 -4.70 -0.26
CA PRO A 51 7.23 -4.50 -1.65
C PRO A 51 7.22 -5.82 -2.39
N HIS A 52 6.30 -5.97 -3.34
CA HIS A 52 6.23 -7.16 -4.20
C HIS A 52 7.50 -7.30 -5.07
N ASP A 53 8.01 -6.18 -5.55
CA ASP A 53 9.26 -6.10 -6.31
C ASP A 53 10.29 -5.28 -5.52
N PRO A 54 11.35 -5.91 -5.01
CA PRO A 54 12.42 -5.22 -4.29
C PRO A 54 13.15 -4.16 -5.12
N SER A 55 13.16 -4.27 -6.44
CA SER A 55 13.81 -3.31 -7.34
C SER A 55 13.03 -1.99 -7.47
N ALA A 56 11.72 -2.04 -7.32
CA ALA A 56 10.81 -0.87 -7.38
C ALA A 56 10.71 -0.10 -6.06
N ALA A 57 11.37 -0.54 -5.02
CA ALA A 57 11.04 -0.22 -3.62
C ALA A 57 11.39 1.20 -3.17
N SER A 58 12.42 1.84 -3.70
CA SER A 58 13.03 2.99 -3.01
C SER A 58 12.15 4.22 -2.84
N CYS A 59 11.20 4.47 -3.74
CA CYS A 59 10.31 5.62 -3.63
C CYS A 59 8.87 5.27 -3.20
N TYR A 60 8.47 4.00 -3.34
CA TYR A 60 7.10 3.55 -3.15
C TYR A 60 6.64 3.71 -1.69
N PHE A 61 7.36 3.15 -0.74
CA PHE A 61 7.01 3.26 0.68
C PHE A 61 7.16 4.68 1.22
N ARG A 62 8.10 5.46 0.73
CA ARG A 62 8.23 6.87 1.09
C ARG A 62 6.97 7.67 0.72
N ARG A 63 6.44 7.43 -0.49
CA ARG A 63 5.21 8.09 -0.94
C ARG A 63 4.00 7.64 -0.12
N GLN A 64 3.86 6.33 0.10
CA GLN A 64 2.78 5.79 0.94
C GLN A 64 2.85 6.32 2.36
N TYR A 65 4.02 6.31 3.00
CA TYR A 65 4.21 6.83 4.35
C TYR A 65 3.76 8.28 4.46
N ARG A 66 4.16 9.12 3.50
CA ARG A 66 3.74 10.52 3.47
C ARG A 66 2.24 10.69 3.27
N ALA A 67 1.65 9.89 2.39
CA ALA A 67 0.21 9.91 2.15
C ALA A 67 -0.57 9.51 3.41
N LEU A 68 -0.20 8.40 4.03
CA LEU A 68 -0.86 7.91 5.24
C LEU A 68 -0.74 8.89 6.41
N ARG A 69 0.37 9.62 6.52
CA ARG A 69 0.53 10.67 7.54
C ARG A 69 -0.38 11.89 7.36
N GLN A 70 -0.86 12.12 6.17
CA GLN A 70 -1.78 13.24 5.86
C GLN A 70 -3.24 12.84 6.00
N LEU A 71 -3.53 11.54 5.99
CA LEU A 71 -4.88 11.04 6.12
C LEU A 71 -5.29 10.92 7.59
N PRO A 72 -6.54 11.26 7.93
CA PRO A 72 -7.06 11.06 9.28
C PRO A 72 -7.23 9.56 9.56
N ALA A 73 -7.18 9.16 10.84
CA ALA A 73 -7.26 7.77 11.29
C ALA A 73 -8.51 7.02 10.81
N ARG A 74 -9.63 7.74 10.56
CA ARG A 74 -10.84 7.13 10.01
C ARG A 74 -10.71 6.67 8.56
N LEU A 75 -9.73 7.18 7.81
CA LEU A 75 -9.53 6.87 6.38
C LEU A 75 -8.34 5.96 6.13
N ALA A 76 -7.36 5.91 7.03
CA ALA A 76 -6.15 5.13 6.82
C ALA A 76 -5.47 4.76 8.15
N PRO A 77 -4.74 3.63 8.19
CA PRO A 77 -3.93 3.27 9.33
C PRO A 77 -2.77 4.23 9.53
N ALA A 78 -2.40 4.47 10.78
CA ALA A 78 -1.23 5.29 11.09
C ALA A 78 0.06 4.61 10.61
N PRO A 79 0.94 5.32 9.88
CA PRO A 79 2.23 4.81 9.48
C PRO A 79 3.24 5.01 10.62
N LEU A 80 3.87 3.93 11.07
CA LEU A 80 4.78 3.92 12.22
C LEU A 80 6.24 4.00 11.80
N PHE A 81 6.58 3.31 10.70
CA PHE A 81 7.96 3.22 10.22
C PHE A 81 8.00 3.03 8.71
N TYR A 82 9.04 3.53 8.04
CA TYR A 82 9.37 3.14 6.68
C TYR A 82 10.89 3.10 6.43
N SER A 83 11.27 2.21 5.53
CA SER A 83 12.58 2.16 4.89
C SER A 83 12.38 1.88 3.39
N PRO A 84 13.42 1.86 2.56
CA PRO A 84 13.26 1.49 1.15
C PRO A 84 12.57 0.15 0.92
N CYS A 85 12.82 -0.83 1.79
CA CYS A 85 12.32 -2.21 1.64
C CYS A 85 11.20 -2.58 2.62
N TRP A 86 10.86 -1.73 3.60
CA TRP A 86 9.92 -2.09 4.65
C TRP A 86 9.02 -0.91 5.04
N MET A 87 7.79 -1.22 5.38
CA MET A 87 6.88 -0.28 5.99
C MET A 87 6.09 -0.95 7.12
N VAL A 88 5.97 -0.29 8.25
CA VAL A 88 5.12 -0.72 9.36
C VAL A 88 3.97 0.27 9.49
N VAL A 89 2.77 -0.26 9.55
CA VAL A 89 1.54 0.50 9.77
C VAL A 89 0.73 -0.11 10.89
N GLU A 90 -0.13 0.68 11.47
CA GLU A 90 -1.11 0.20 12.45
C GLU A 90 -1.96 -0.94 11.88
N TYR A 91 -2.33 -1.90 12.72
CA TYR A 91 -3.26 -2.95 12.35
C TYR A 91 -4.71 -2.44 12.49
N CYS A 92 -5.44 -2.43 11.40
CA CYS A 92 -6.88 -2.16 11.41
C CYS A 92 -7.63 -3.49 11.48
N ALA A 93 -8.36 -3.71 12.57
CA ALA A 93 -9.26 -4.85 12.69
C ALA A 93 -10.42 -4.69 11.70
N GLY A 94 -10.81 -5.78 11.05
CA GLY A 94 -11.93 -5.78 10.10
C GLY A 94 -12.01 -7.07 9.30
N GLU A 95 -13.08 -7.18 8.54
CA GLU A 95 -13.30 -8.28 7.60
C GLU A 95 -13.19 -7.79 6.17
N VAL A 96 -12.54 -8.59 5.33
CA VAL A 96 -12.58 -8.39 3.88
C VAL A 96 -13.93 -8.82 3.36
N LYS A 97 -14.71 -7.89 2.85
CA LYS A 97 -15.99 -8.18 2.20
C LYS A 97 -15.77 -8.48 0.72
N SER A 98 -16.42 -9.52 0.21
CA SER A 98 -16.43 -9.85 -1.21
C SER A 98 -17.39 -8.96 -2.01
N GLU A 99 -18.38 -8.39 -1.35
CA GLU A 99 -19.37 -7.50 -1.94
C GLU A 99 -19.00 -6.04 -1.75
N LEU A 100 -19.32 -5.23 -2.74
CA LEU A 100 -19.16 -3.79 -2.64
C LEU A 100 -20.17 -3.23 -1.62
N PRO A 101 -19.76 -2.24 -0.81
CA PRO A 101 -20.69 -1.53 0.06
C PRO A 101 -21.77 -0.83 -0.76
N ALA A 102 -22.88 -0.49 -0.12
CA ALA A 102 -23.95 0.28 -0.75
C ALA A 102 -23.40 1.59 -1.36
N CYS A 103 -23.89 1.96 -2.55
CA CYS A 103 -23.42 3.13 -3.29
C CYS A 103 -23.33 4.43 -2.45
N PRO A 104 -24.28 4.77 -1.57
CA PRO A 104 -24.16 5.95 -0.71
C PRO A 104 -22.92 5.90 0.19
N MET A 105 -22.66 4.78 0.87
CA MET A 105 -21.49 4.62 1.74
C MET A 105 -20.18 4.77 0.96
N LEU A 106 -20.11 4.22 -0.25
CA LEU A 106 -18.92 4.35 -1.10
C LEU A 106 -18.75 5.80 -1.57
N SER A 107 -19.84 6.48 -1.91
CA SER A 107 -19.81 7.89 -2.32
C SER A 107 -19.33 8.80 -1.19
N ASP A 108 -19.81 8.58 0.03
CA ASP A 108 -19.39 9.35 1.21
C ASP A 108 -17.91 9.14 1.51
N LEU A 109 -17.44 7.89 1.43
CA LEU A 109 -16.02 7.59 1.61
C LEU A 109 -15.15 8.26 0.55
N LEU A 110 -15.54 8.18 -0.73
CA LEU A 110 -14.81 8.83 -1.82
C LEU A 110 -14.83 10.35 -1.68
N TYR A 111 -15.96 10.93 -1.28
CA TYR A 111 -16.05 12.36 -0.98
C TYR A 111 -15.07 12.75 0.13
N ASP A 112 -15.07 12.03 1.24
CA ASP A 112 -14.15 12.26 2.37
C ASP A 112 -12.68 12.19 1.93
N VAL A 113 -12.31 11.21 1.12
CA VAL A 113 -10.95 11.08 0.57
C VAL A 113 -10.60 12.29 -0.32
N HIS A 114 -11.54 12.76 -1.15
CA HIS A 114 -11.32 13.89 -2.05
C HIS A 114 -11.23 15.23 -1.32
N GLN A 115 -11.79 15.36 -0.12
CA GLN A 115 -11.64 16.56 0.72
C GLN A 115 -10.27 16.65 1.40
N GLN A 116 -9.46 15.59 1.36
CA GLN A 116 -8.14 15.61 1.98
C GLN A 116 -7.15 16.49 1.22
N PRO A 117 -6.11 17.04 1.89
CA PRO A 117 -5.08 17.81 1.23
C PRO A 117 -4.43 17.04 0.08
N ARG A 118 -4.07 17.74 -0.99
CA ARG A 118 -3.41 17.12 -2.14
C ARG A 118 -2.05 16.54 -1.73
N PHE A 119 -1.78 15.34 -2.16
CA PHE A 119 -0.46 14.74 -2.01
C PHE A 119 0.57 15.51 -2.84
N GLY A 120 1.77 15.68 -2.29
CA GLY A 120 2.83 16.49 -2.89
C GLY A 120 3.48 15.92 -4.16
N TRP A 121 2.84 14.95 -4.84
CA TRP A 121 3.32 14.40 -6.12
C TRP A 121 2.18 14.19 -7.10
N ARG A 122 2.50 14.33 -8.36
CA ARG A 122 1.58 14.02 -9.45
C ARG A 122 1.70 12.55 -9.82
N VAL A 123 0.57 11.90 -10.03
CA VAL A 123 0.48 10.61 -10.70
C VAL A 123 0.24 10.89 -12.18
N THR A 124 1.21 10.54 -13.01
CA THR A 124 1.08 10.67 -14.46
C THR A 124 0.37 9.42 -14.97
N LEU A 125 -0.93 9.53 -15.23
CA LEU A 125 -1.77 8.38 -15.59
C LEU A 125 -1.41 7.75 -16.93
N ALA A 126 -1.07 8.56 -17.94
CA ALA A 126 -0.81 8.04 -19.28
C ALA A 126 0.33 7.01 -19.35
N PRO A 127 1.52 7.23 -18.76
CA PRO A 127 2.57 6.22 -18.69
C PRO A 127 2.16 4.96 -17.91
N LEU A 128 1.44 5.12 -16.79
CA LEU A 128 0.97 3.99 -15.99
C LEU A 128 -0.04 3.13 -16.75
N LEU A 129 -0.97 3.76 -17.45
CA LEU A 129 -1.94 3.05 -18.29
C LEU A 129 -1.25 2.36 -19.48
N ALA A 130 -0.24 2.99 -20.08
CA ALA A 130 0.55 2.39 -21.14
C ALA A 130 1.31 1.15 -20.64
N GLN A 131 1.96 1.25 -19.47
CA GLN A 131 2.64 0.12 -18.84
C GLN A 131 1.65 -1.00 -18.50
N TYR A 132 0.52 -0.66 -17.87
CA TYR A 132 -0.53 -1.62 -17.56
C TYR A 132 -1.04 -2.33 -18.81
N TRP A 133 -1.25 -1.59 -19.90
CA TRP A 133 -1.67 -2.16 -21.17
C TRP A 133 -0.66 -3.14 -21.76
N GLN A 134 0.64 -2.82 -21.66
CA GLN A 134 1.70 -3.70 -22.14
C GLN A 134 1.83 -4.99 -21.32
N THR A 135 1.66 -4.90 -20.00
CA THR A 135 1.80 -6.02 -19.07
C THR A 135 0.51 -6.82 -18.86
N CYS A 136 -0.65 -6.27 -19.22
CA CYS A 136 -1.93 -6.94 -19.08
C CYS A 136 -2.04 -8.13 -20.04
N ASP A 137 -2.56 -9.23 -19.53
CA ASP A 137 -2.90 -10.40 -20.36
C ASP A 137 -3.74 -9.99 -21.58
N PRO A 138 -3.34 -10.36 -22.82
CA PRO A 138 -4.07 -10.05 -24.04
C PRO A 138 -5.55 -10.45 -23.98
N ALA A 139 -5.89 -11.56 -23.33
CA ALA A 139 -7.28 -12.02 -23.15
C ALA A 139 -8.14 -11.04 -22.32
N ARG A 140 -7.54 -10.21 -21.50
CA ARG A 140 -8.22 -9.18 -20.68
C ARG A 140 -8.32 -7.82 -21.35
N ARG A 141 -7.74 -7.65 -22.55
CA ARG A 141 -7.73 -6.39 -23.30
C ARG A 141 -9.03 -6.19 -24.05
N ALA A 142 -10.10 -5.80 -23.35
CA ALA A 142 -11.36 -5.53 -24.01
C ALA A 142 -11.26 -4.34 -24.99
N PRO A 143 -11.95 -4.39 -26.17
CA PRO A 143 -11.88 -3.31 -27.20
C PRO A 143 -12.28 -1.93 -26.68
N ARG A 144 -13.19 -1.86 -25.71
CA ARG A 144 -13.57 -0.58 -25.06
C ARG A 144 -12.40 0.09 -24.33
N TRP A 145 -11.51 -0.68 -23.71
CA TRP A 145 -10.31 -0.17 -23.03
C TRP A 145 -9.30 0.38 -24.01
N LEU A 146 -9.15 -0.25 -25.17
CA LEU A 146 -8.29 0.27 -26.24
C LEU A 146 -8.74 1.65 -26.70
N ARG A 147 -10.05 1.87 -26.87
CA ARG A 147 -10.62 3.18 -27.24
C ARG A 147 -10.35 4.24 -26.17
N TRP A 148 -10.46 3.91 -24.89
CA TRP A 148 -10.14 4.82 -23.78
C TRP A 148 -8.65 5.15 -23.76
N HIS A 149 -7.79 4.15 -23.91
CA HIS A 149 -6.34 4.36 -23.98
C HIS A 149 -5.91 5.27 -25.13
N GLN A 150 -6.53 5.12 -26.30
CA GLN A 150 -6.28 5.99 -27.47
C GLN A 150 -6.72 7.44 -27.26
N ARG A 151 -7.78 7.66 -26.47
CA ARG A 151 -8.29 9.01 -26.14
C ARG A 151 -7.47 9.74 -25.08
N LEU A 152 -6.66 9.03 -24.31
CA LEU A 152 -5.82 9.58 -23.25
C LEU A 152 -4.39 9.89 -23.72
N ARG A 153 -4.06 9.58 -24.94
CA ARG A 153 -2.81 9.97 -25.61
C ARG A 153 -2.93 11.36 -26.22
#